data_764352a68fb17bb0dcfc4e23e1e9ecf7
#
_entry.id   764352a68fb17bb0dcfc4e23e1e9ecf7
#
_cell.length_a   1.000
_cell.length_b   1.000
_cell.length_c   1.000
_cell.angle_alpha   90.00
_cell.angle_beta   90.00
_cell.angle_gamma   90.00
#
_symmetry.space_group_name_H-M   'P 1'
#
loop_
_entity.id
_entity.type
_entity.pdbx_description
1 polymer ?
#
loop_
_entity_poly.entity_id
_entity_poly.type
_entity_poly.pdbx_seq_one_letter_code
_entity_poly.pdbx_strand_id
1 'polypeptide(L)'
;LIAMLESVAHETDVITRNQVIAKNQRLWSLIQRANAVEAGMVETEDRLLFARMADQAQKYGIRAMLDPTLSLAPLIETARNVLDGLEMAIQEG
;
A
#
# COMPACT_ATOMS: atom_id res chain seq x y z
N LEU A 1 -2.30 -0.74 -8.96
CA LEU A 1 -1.49 -1.46 -7.97
C LEU A 1 -2.08 -2.82 -7.57
N ILE A 2 -3.37 -2.87 -7.23
CA ILE A 2 -4.01 -4.12 -6.80
C ILE A 2 -3.89 -5.20 -7.87
N ALA A 3 -4.21 -4.87 -9.13
CA ALA A 3 -4.10 -5.81 -10.24
C ALA A 3 -2.67 -6.31 -10.43
N MET A 4 -1.67 -5.44 -10.26
CA MET A 4 -0.27 -5.81 -10.36
C MET A 4 0.15 -6.75 -9.23
N LEU A 5 -0.29 -6.46 -7.99
CA LEU A 5 -0.03 -7.35 -6.86
C LEU A 5 -0.70 -8.71 -7.03
N GLU A 6 -1.95 -8.73 -7.51
CA GLU A 6 -2.67 -9.97 -7.76
C GLU A 6 -2.00 -10.79 -8.86
N SER A 7 -1.48 -10.14 -9.91
CA SER A 7 -0.83 -10.83 -11.01
C SER A 7 0.45 -11.56 -10.60
N VAL A 8 1.12 -11.13 -9.53
CA VAL A 8 2.34 -11.75 -9.04
C VAL A 8 2.15 -12.51 -7.73
N ALA A 9 0.91 -12.63 -7.24
CA ALA A 9 0.64 -13.32 -5.97
C ALA A 9 1.13 -14.77 -5.97
N HIS A 10 1.11 -15.43 -7.12
CA HIS A 10 1.57 -16.79 -7.29
C HIS A 10 2.80 -16.89 -8.19
N GLU A 11 3.47 -15.75 -8.44
CA GLU A 11 4.65 -15.70 -9.31
C GLU A 11 5.85 -16.39 -8.64
N THR A 12 6.50 -17.27 -9.39
CA THR A 12 7.68 -17.99 -8.92
C THR A 12 8.98 -17.23 -9.24
N ASP A 13 8.95 -16.30 -10.21
CA ASP A 13 10.11 -15.48 -10.53
C ASP A 13 10.24 -14.36 -9.50
N VAL A 14 11.25 -14.47 -8.65
CA VAL A 14 11.53 -13.53 -7.57
C VAL A 14 11.77 -12.11 -8.10
N ILE A 15 12.44 -11.99 -9.25
CA ILE A 15 12.74 -10.67 -9.84
C ILE A 15 11.45 -9.96 -10.23
N THR A 16 10.56 -10.64 -10.95
CA THR A 16 9.27 -10.08 -11.36
C THR A 16 8.43 -9.69 -10.15
N ARG A 17 8.34 -10.57 -9.17
CA ARG A 17 7.61 -10.34 -7.94
C ARG A 17 8.15 -9.12 -7.20
N ASN A 18 9.46 -9.02 -7.03
CA ASN A 18 10.11 -7.93 -6.31
C ASN A 18 9.98 -6.60 -7.03
N GLN A 19 9.93 -6.58 -8.37
CA GLN A 19 9.68 -5.37 -9.12
C GLN A 19 8.31 -4.76 -8.80
N VAL A 20 7.29 -5.59 -8.66
CA VAL A 20 5.95 -5.13 -8.30
C VAL A 20 5.90 -4.67 -6.84
N ILE A 21 6.57 -5.39 -5.95
CA ILE A 21 6.66 -4.97 -4.53
C ILE A 21 7.38 -3.62 -4.44
N ALA A 22 8.44 -3.40 -5.22
CA ALA A 22 9.15 -2.12 -5.24
C ALA A 22 8.24 -0.98 -5.68
N LYS A 23 7.35 -1.20 -6.64
CA LYS A 23 6.34 -0.22 -7.05
C LYS A 23 5.36 0.08 -5.92
N ASN A 24 4.95 -0.95 -5.17
CA ASN A 24 4.12 -0.77 -3.98
C ASN A 24 4.82 0.13 -2.95
N GLN A 25 6.09 -0.14 -2.67
CA GLN A 25 6.86 0.66 -1.72
C GLN A 25 6.95 2.13 -2.15
N ARG A 26 7.21 2.36 -3.43
CA ARG A 26 7.31 3.72 -3.99
C ARG A 26 5.99 4.46 -3.89
N LEU A 27 4.89 3.79 -4.20
CA LEU A 27 3.56 4.39 -4.13
C LEU A 27 3.21 4.78 -2.69
N TRP A 28 3.47 3.90 -1.73
CA TRP A 28 3.22 4.22 -0.32
C TRP A 28 4.07 5.36 0.18
N SER A 29 5.33 5.47 -0.28
CA SER A 29 6.19 6.60 0.05
C SER A 29 5.62 7.92 -0.49
N LEU A 30 5.07 7.90 -1.70
CA LEU A 30 4.42 9.08 -2.29
C LEU A 30 3.17 9.47 -1.52
N ILE A 31 2.36 8.49 -1.11
CA ILE A 31 1.15 8.73 -0.32
C ILE A 31 1.50 9.34 1.04
N GLN A 32 2.53 8.81 1.71
CA GLN A 32 2.99 9.36 2.99
C GLN A 32 3.46 10.80 2.86
N ARG A 33 4.19 11.10 1.79
CA ARG A 33 4.70 12.46 1.53
C ARG A 33 3.55 13.43 1.26
N ALA A 34 2.59 13.03 0.43
CA ALA A 34 1.40 13.84 0.14
C ALA A 34 0.57 14.08 1.40
N ASN A 35 0.39 13.06 2.23
CA ASN A 35 -0.34 13.17 3.49
C ASN A 35 0.33 14.16 4.45
N ALA A 36 1.66 14.18 4.49
CA ALA A 36 2.40 15.12 5.34
C ALA A 36 2.27 16.57 4.85
N VAL A 37 2.30 16.78 3.52
CA VAL A 37 2.19 18.11 2.92
C VAL A 37 0.79 18.70 3.11
N GLU A 38 -0.25 17.87 2.99
CA GLU A 38 -1.65 18.30 3.12
C GLU A 38 -2.18 18.21 4.54
N ALA A 39 -1.29 18.34 5.51
CA ALA A 39 -1.58 18.13 6.93
C ALA A 39 -2.74 18.96 7.49
N GLY A 40 -3.06 20.12 6.92
CA GLY A 40 -4.14 20.97 7.39
C GLY A 40 -5.49 20.69 6.76
N MET A 41 -5.58 19.79 5.78
CA MET A 41 -6.79 19.58 4.98
C MET A 41 -7.56 18.31 5.33
N VAL A 42 -6.98 17.42 6.12
CA VAL A 42 -7.57 16.14 6.50
C VAL A 42 -7.59 16.04 8.03
N GLU A 43 -8.62 15.42 8.59
CA GLU A 43 -8.70 15.23 10.03
C GLU A 43 -7.51 14.44 10.56
N THR A 44 -7.07 14.80 11.78
CA THR A 44 -5.89 14.19 12.39
C THR A 44 -6.01 12.67 12.52
N GLU A 45 -7.19 12.18 12.87
CA GLU A 45 -7.42 10.75 13.05
C GLU A 45 -7.23 9.98 11.74
N ASP A 46 -7.76 10.52 10.63
CA ASP A 46 -7.63 9.91 9.31
C ASP A 46 -6.18 9.91 8.86
N ARG A 47 -5.45 11.00 9.13
CA ARG A 47 -4.03 11.08 8.80
C ARG A 47 -3.20 10.05 9.58
N LEU A 48 -3.50 9.87 10.85
CA LEU A 48 -2.82 8.86 11.66
C LEU A 48 -3.12 7.45 11.17
N LEU A 49 -4.36 7.19 10.77
CA LEU A 49 -4.74 5.91 10.21
C LEU A 49 -3.97 5.62 8.92
N PHE A 50 -3.93 6.60 8.00
CA PHE A 50 -3.17 6.46 6.75
C PHE A 50 -1.68 6.24 7.01
N ALA A 51 -1.11 6.96 7.96
CA ALA A 51 0.30 6.80 8.31
C ALA A 51 0.60 5.39 8.82
N ARG A 52 -0.27 4.83 9.65
CA ARG A 52 -0.12 3.47 10.15
C ARG A 52 -0.23 2.44 9.04
N MET A 53 -1.23 2.60 8.16
CA MET A 53 -1.45 1.68 7.05
C MET A 53 -0.25 1.68 6.10
N ALA A 54 0.27 2.87 5.78
CA ALA A 54 1.43 3.01 4.92
C ALA A 54 2.68 2.40 5.55
N ASP A 55 2.88 2.63 6.85
CA ASP A 55 4.02 2.08 7.58
C ASP A 55 3.97 0.55 7.58
N GLN A 56 2.81 -0.03 7.88
CA GLN A 56 2.64 -1.48 7.89
C GLN A 56 2.83 -2.08 6.50
N ALA A 57 2.28 -1.42 5.47
CA ALA A 57 2.43 -1.88 4.09
C ALA A 57 3.90 -1.88 3.67
N GLN A 58 4.65 -0.84 4.01
CA GLN A 58 6.06 -0.75 3.67
C GLN A 58 6.91 -1.78 4.41
N LYS A 59 6.67 -1.96 5.70
CA LYS A 59 7.38 -2.97 6.50
C LYS A 59 7.12 -4.37 5.98
N TYR A 60 5.87 -4.69 5.68
CA TYR A 60 5.52 -5.98 5.11
C TYR A 60 6.13 -6.16 3.72
N GLY A 61 6.14 -5.11 2.90
CA GLY A 61 6.75 -5.14 1.58
C GLY A 61 8.22 -5.48 1.63
N ILE A 62 8.97 -4.89 2.57
CA ILE A 62 10.39 -5.22 2.76
C ILE A 62 10.55 -6.70 3.12
N ARG A 63 9.74 -7.21 4.05
CA ARG A 63 9.79 -8.61 4.44
C ARG A 63 9.47 -9.54 3.27
N ALA A 64 8.49 -9.17 2.46
CA ALA A 64 8.09 -9.96 1.29
C ALA A 64 9.19 -9.99 0.22
N MET A 65 9.96 -8.91 0.07
CA MET A 65 11.10 -8.89 -0.84
C MET A 65 12.23 -9.81 -0.36
N LEU A 66 12.41 -9.91 0.95
CA LEU A 66 13.46 -10.75 1.55
C LEU A 66 13.02 -12.21 1.68
N ASP A 67 11.73 -12.49 1.68
CA ASP A 67 11.19 -13.84 1.82
C ASP A 67 10.18 -14.12 0.70
N PRO A 68 10.60 -14.81 -0.38
CA PRO A 68 9.71 -15.11 -1.51
C PRO A 68 8.51 -16.00 -1.16
N THR A 69 8.51 -16.66 0.01
CA THR A 69 7.42 -17.51 0.44
C THR A 69 6.28 -16.76 1.11
N LEU A 70 6.49 -15.48 1.48
CA LEU A 70 5.44 -14.68 2.10
C LEU A 70 4.32 -14.37 1.12
N SER A 71 3.07 -14.50 1.58
CA SER A 71 1.89 -14.13 0.81
C SER A 71 1.84 -12.62 0.57
N LEU A 72 1.37 -12.20 -0.60
CA LEU A 72 1.11 -10.79 -0.91
C LEU A 72 -0.29 -10.35 -0.51
N ALA A 73 -1.11 -11.25 0.04
CA ALA A 73 -2.47 -10.93 0.46
C ALA A 73 -2.58 -9.72 1.39
N PRO A 74 -1.72 -9.55 2.41
CA PRO A 74 -1.78 -8.35 3.24
C PRO A 74 -1.55 -7.04 2.49
N LEU A 75 -0.70 -7.03 1.47
CA LEU A 75 -0.48 -5.84 0.63
C LEU A 75 -1.71 -5.53 -0.20
N ILE A 76 -2.34 -6.55 -0.76
CA ILE A 76 -3.56 -6.43 -1.57
C ILE A 76 -4.71 -5.90 -0.69
N GLU A 77 -4.90 -6.47 0.51
CA GLU A 77 -5.93 -6.04 1.44
C GLU A 77 -5.75 -4.58 1.86
N THR A 78 -4.54 -4.18 2.18
CA THR A 78 -4.25 -2.80 2.57
C THR A 78 -4.57 -1.84 1.44
N ALA A 79 -4.19 -2.18 0.20
CA ALA A 79 -4.48 -1.35 -0.97
C ALA A 79 -5.99 -1.24 -1.21
N ARG A 80 -6.73 -2.33 -1.05
CA ARG A 80 -8.20 -2.32 -1.19
C ARG A 80 -8.86 -1.47 -0.13
N ASN A 81 -8.42 -1.57 1.11
CA ASN A 81 -8.97 -0.78 2.20
C ASN A 81 -8.79 0.71 1.97
N VAL A 82 -7.64 1.12 1.46
CA VAL A 82 -7.37 2.53 1.13
C VAL A 82 -8.26 2.97 -0.02
N LEU A 83 -8.40 2.15 -1.06
CA LEU A 83 -9.24 2.47 -2.21
C LEU A 83 -10.70 2.62 -1.79
N ASP A 84 -11.22 1.69 -0.98
CA ASP A 84 -12.58 1.75 -0.48
C ASP A 84 -12.83 3.01 0.35
N GLY A 85 -11.86 3.38 1.20
CA GLY A 85 -11.95 4.60 1.99
C GLY A 85 -11.98 5.85 1.11
N LEU A 86 -11.18 5.90 0.05
CA LEU A 86 -11.16 7.02 -0.89
C LEU A 86 -12.48 7.12 -1.66
N GLU A 87 -13.04 5.99 -2.10
CA GLU A 87 -14.32 5.98 -2.80
C GLU A 87 -15.45 6.47 -1.90
N MET A 88 -15.49 6.06 -0.65
CA MET A 88 -16.48 6.55 0.33
C MET A 88 -16.34 8.06 0.54
N ALA A 89 -15.14 8.57 0.66
CA ALA A 89 -14.89 10.00 0.84
C ALA A 89 -15.39 10.82 -0.37
N ILE A 90 -15.21 10.29 -1.59
CA ILE A 90 -15.70 10.93 -2.81
C ILE A 90 -17.23 10.94 -2.84
N GLN A 91 -17.87 9.84 -2.45
CA GLN A 91 -19.33 9.73 -2.44
C GLN A 91 -19.97 10.63 -1.38
N GLU A 92 -19.33 10.82 -0.25
CA GLU A 92 -19.81 11.67 0.83
C GLU A 92 -19.57 13.16 0.56
N GLY A 93 -18.60 13.46 -0.27
CA GLY A 93 -18.23 14.83 -0.61
C GLY A 93 -19.11 15.42 -1.67
#